data_ca60aae32c92b32496b64171eb6d8331
#
_entry.id   ca60aae32c92b32496b64171eb6d8331
#
_cell.length_a   1.000
_cell.length_b   1.000
_cell.length_c   1.000
_cell.angle_alpha   90.00
_cell.angle_beta   90.00
_cell.angle_gamma   90.00
#
_symmetry.space_group_name_H-M   'P 1'
#
loop_
_entity.id
_entity.type
_entity.pdbx_description
1 polymer ?
#
loop_
_entity_poly.entity_id
_entity_poly.type
_entity_poly.pdbx_seq_one_letter_code
_entity_poly.pdbx_strand_id
1 'polypeptide(L)'
;MPTRSAHTQTSAHSKPARSRARDAIALLKADHKTVSGLFKEYEKAEDAARKAELAEEICNELTIHAAIEEDIFYPQARDALSDDNDGISLLDEAEVEHGSLKVLIAEIEDALESARMDGKTDAKVTVLKEYVEHHVKEEEKQLFPKLRKSGLDLSEVGEQLRERKEEIKAEGMSGLQQLS
;
A
#
# COMPACT_ATOMS: atom_id res chain seq x y z
N MET A 1 -41.39 47.11 -30.91
CA MET A 1 -40.41 46.97 -29.85
C MET A 1 -40.41 45.52 -29.40
N PRO A 2 -39.45 44.65 -29.84
CA PRO A 2 -39.37 43.28 -29.35
C PRO A 2 -38.47 43.19 -28.11
N THR A 3 -39.00 42.54 -27.08
CA THR A 3 -38.32 42.25 -25.81
C THR A 3 -37.30 41.14 -25.99
N ARG A 4 -36.07 41.42 -25.62
CA ARG A 4 -34.93 40.45 -25.61
C ARG A 4 -35.05 39.52 -24.40
N SER A 5 -35.30 38.21 -24.64
CA SER A 5 -35.12 37.16 -23.66
C SER A 5 -33.63 36.93 -23.42
N ALA A 6 -33.19 37.10 -22.19
CA ALA A 6 -31.87 36.75 -21.76
C ALA A 6 -31.79 35.22 -21.49
N HIS A 7 -31.03 34.49 -22.27
CA HIS A 7 -30.66 33.10 -21.98
C HIS A 7 -29.54 33.08 -20.95
N THR A 8 -29.88 32.65 -19.77
CA THR A 8 -28.90 32.34 -18.71
C THR A 8 -28.24 30.97 -19.04
N GLN A 9 -27.03 31.00 -19.58
CA GLN A 9 -26.22 29.80 -19.71
C GLN A 9 -25.66 29.41 -18.34
N THR A 10 -26.20 28.36 -17.75
CA THR A 10 -25.63 27.67 -16.61
C THR A 10 -24.38 26.91 -17.07
N SER A 11 -23.22 27.47 -16.76
CA SER A 11 -21.93 26.83 -17.00
C SER A 11 -21.76 25.69 -16.00
N ALA A 12 -22.01 24.46 -16.44
CA ALA A 12 -21.65 23.29 -15.67
C ALA A 12 -20.12 23.20 -15.63
N HIS A 13 -19.54 23.51 -14.49
CA HIS A 13 -18.13 23.25 -14.22
C HIS A 13 -17.94 21.73 -14.12
N SER A 14 -17.61 21.09 -15.23
CA SER A 14 -17.07 19.72 -15.22
C SER A 14 -15.70 19.78 -14.56
N LYS A 15 -15.58 19.19 -13.35
CA LYS A 15 -14.30 18.91 -12.70
C LYS A 15 -13.39 18.19 -13.70
N PRO A 16 -12.12 18.62 -13.92
CA PRO A 16 -11.22 17.94 -14.84
C PRO A 16 -11.06 16.49 -14.37
N ALA A 17 -11.11 15.54 -15.29
CA ALA A 17 -10.87 14.13 -15.03
C ALA A 17 -9.43 13.99 -14.51
N ARG A 18 -9.27 13.95 -13.17
CA ARG A 18 -7.99 13.64 -12.52
C ARG A 18 -7.58 12.25 -12.96
N SER A 19 -6.40 12.16 -13.55
CA SER A 19 -5.86 10.96 -14.19
C SER A 19 -5.95 9.74 -13.24
N ARG A 20 -6.52 8.61 -13.72
CA ARG A 20 -6.54 7.30 -13.03
C ARG A 20 -5.15 6.83 -12.57
N ALA A 21 -4.07 7.36 -13.16
CA ALA A 21 -2.69 7.08 -12.77
C ALA A 21 -2.28 7.66 -11.39
N ARG A 22 -3.16 8.40 -10.73
CA ARG A 22 -2.93 9.05 -9.44
C ARG A 22 -3.92 8.63 -8.35
N ASP A 23 -4.82 7.70 -8.61
CA ASP A 23 -5.78 7.22 -7.60
C ASP A 23 -5.11 6.27 -6.59
N ALA A 24 -5.73 6.12 -5.41
CA ALA A 24 -5.24 5.27 -4.33
C ALA A 24 -4.94 3.84 -4.80
N ILE A 25 -5.88 3.21 -5.52
CA ILE A 25 -5.72 1.84 -6.01
C ILE A 25 -4.54 1.72 -6.98
N ALA A 26 -4.31 2.71 -7.83
CA ALA A 26 -3.17 2.70 -8.74
C ALA A 26 -1.83 2.82 -7.99
N LEU A 27 -1.80 3.61 -6.91
CA LEU A 27 -0.63 3.74 -6.04
C LEU A 27 -0.34 2.41 -5.34
N LEU A 28 -1.33 1.84 -4.63
CA LEU A 28 -1.17 0.58 -3.90
C LEU A 28 -0.73 -0.56 -4.83
N LYS A 29 -1.35 -0.69 -6.01
CA LYS A 29 -0.92 -1.68 -7.03
C LYS A 29 0.50 -1.45 -7.55
N ALA A 30 0.98 -0.23 -7.58
CA ALA A 30 2.38 0.05 -7.94
C ALA A 30 3.33 -0.44 -6.84
N ASP A 31 2.96 -0.27 -5.57
CA ASP A 31 3.72 -0.79 -4.43
C ASP A 31 3.73 -2.32 -4.43
N HIS A 32 2.58 -2.99 -4.61
CA HIS A 32 2.51 -4.45 -4.78
C HIS A 32 3.46 -4.96 -5.85
N LYS A 33 3.49 -4.27 -6.99
CA LYS A 33 4.39 -4.64 -8.09
C LYS A 33 5.86 -4.47 -7.72
N THR A 34 6.21 -3.41 -7.00
CA THR A 34 7.58 -3.17 -6.51
C THR A 34 8.02 -4.30 -5.60
N VAL A 35 7.24 -4.60 -4.57
CA VAL A 35 7.54 -5.67 -3.61
C VAL A 35 7.61 -7.05 -4.30
N SER A 36 6.68 -7.35 -5.22
CA SER A 36 6.74 -8.58 -6.04
C SER A 36 8.01 -8.66 -6.88
N GLY A 37 8.53 -7.52 -7.34
CA GLY A 37 9.82 -7.44 -8.04
C GLY A 37 10.98 -7.78 -7.13
N LEU A 38 11.02 -7.19 -5.93
CA LEU A 38 12.05 -7.43 -4.92
C LEU A 38 12.11 -8.89 -4.48
N PHE A 39 10.97 -9.54 -4.24
CA PHE A 39 10.94 -10.97 -3.94
C PHE A 39 11.52 -11.83 -5.07
N LYS A 40 11.25 -11.49 -6.33
CA LYS A 40 11.82 -12.21 -7.47
C LYS A 40 13.35 -12.00 -7.60
N GLU A 41 13.84 -10.83 -7.22
CA GLU A 41 15.30 -10.59 -7.14
C GLU A 41 15.91 -11.36 -5.99
N TYR A 42 15.27 -11.38 -4.84
CA TYR A 42 15.67 -12.15 -3.68
C TYR A 42 15.84 -13.66 -3.98
N GLU A 43 14.85 -14.24 -4.67
CA GLU A 43 14.89 -15.66 -5.07
C GLU A 43 16.06 -16.00 -6.02
N LYS A 44 16.53 -15.03 -6.80
CA LYS A 44 17.64 -15.20 -7.74
C LYS A 44 19.01 -14.91 -7.14
N ALA A 45 19.04 -14.22 -6.00
CA ALA A 45 20.28 -13.86 -5.33
C ALA A 45 20.91 -15.08 -4.68
N GLU A 46 22.18 -15.34 -5.00
CA GLU A 46 22.98 -16.42 -4.43
C GLU A 46 23.88 -15.91 -3.29
N ASP A 47 24.25 -14.65 -3.35
CA ASP A 47 25.12 -14.02 -2.36
C ASP A 47 24.34 -13.59 -1.10
N ALA A 48 24.84 -13.93 0.07
CA ALA A 48 24.18 -13.68 1.34
C ALA A 48 24.06 -12.18 1.66
N ALA A 49 25.03 -11.36 1.26
CA ALA A 49 24.97 -9.92 1.47
C ALA A 49 23.88 -9.31 0.57
N ARG A 50 23.81 -9.73 -0.68
CA ARG A 50 22.73 -9.29 -1.58
C ARG A 50 21.35 -9.71 -1.10
N LYS A 51 21.21 -10.92 -0.55
CA LYS A 51 19.97 -11.37 0.07
C LYS A 51 19.59 -10.50 1.27
N ALA A 52 20.54 -10.14 2.11
CA ALA A 52 20.30 -9.26 3.25
C ALA A 52 19.82 -7.88 2.82
N GLU A 53 20.48 -7.25 1.84
CA GLU A 53 20.04 -5.97 1.28
C GLU A 53 18.61 -6.02 0.74
N LEU A 54 18.29 -7.06 -0.03
CA LEU A 54 16.96 -7.25 -0.61
C LEU A 54 15.88 -7.53 0.46
N ALA A 55 16.22 -8.29 1.50
CA ALA A 55 15.30 -8.53 2.61
C ALA A 55 15.01 -7.24 3.39
N GLU A 56 16.02 -6.40 3.63
CA GLU A 56 15.85 -5.09 4.24
C GLU A 56 14.94 -4.18 3.39
N GLU A 57 15.18 -4.13 2.07
CA GLU A 57 14.35 -3.34 1.15
C GLU A 57 12.90 -3.83 1.11
N ILE A 58 12.67 -5.16 1.12
CA ILE A 58 11.34 -5.77 1.21
C ILE A 58 10.64 -5.35 2.51
N CYS A 59 11.31 -5.49 3.66
CA CYS A 59 10.75 -5.13 4.96
C CYS A 59 10.37 -3.65 5.01
N ASN A 60 11.24 -2.77 4.54
CA ASN A 60 11.00 -1.33 4.48
C ASN A 60 9.80 -0.97 3.60
N GLU A 61 9.71 -1.48 2.37
CA GLU A 61 8.60 -1.17 1.48
C GLU A 61 7.26 -1.72 2.03
N LEU A 62 7.25 -2.92 2.63
CA LEU A 62 6.07 -3.50 3.26
C LEU A 62 5.62 -2.71 4.50
N THR A 63 6.55 -2.25 5.33
CA THR A 63 6.25 -1.44 6.52
C THR A 63 5.61 -0.12 6.12
N ILE A 64 6.15 0.57 5.11
CA ILE A 64 5.59 1.83 4.61
C ILE A 64 4.21 1.59 3.99
N HIS A 65 4.05 0.53 3.19
CA HIS A 65 2.81 0.17 2.54
C HIS A 65 1.70 -0.11 3.56
N ALA A 66 1.96 -0.97 4.55
CA ALA A 66 1.01 -1.27 5.61
C ALA A 66 0.62 -0.01 6.41
N ALA A 67 1.58 0.88 6.70
CA ALA A 67 1.31 2.11 7.43
C ALA A 67 0.36 3.05 6.68
N ILE A 68 0.54 3.26 5.36
CA ILE A 68 -0.36 4.13 4.60
C ILE A 68 -1.76 3.54 4.44
N GLU A 69 -1.88 2.20 4.41
CA GLU A 69 -3.18 1.53 4.37
C GLU A 69 -3.90 1.62 5.71
N GLU A 70 -3.25 1.33 6.80
CA GLU A 70 -3.85 1.38 8.15
C GLU A 70 -4.17 2.81 8.61
N ASP A 71 -3.31 3.78 8.29
CA ASP A 71 -3.50 5.17 8.70
C ASP A 71 -4.60 5.87 7.88
N ILE A 72 -4.76 5.52 6.60
CA ILE A 72 -5.57 6.32 5.65
C ILE A 72 -6.54 5.48 4.85
N PHE A 73 -6.08 4.41 4.17
CA PHE A 73 -6.87 3.70 3.19
C PHE A 73 -7.99 2.88 3.81
N TYR A 74 -7.68 2.03 4.78
CA TYR A 74 -8.66 1.15 5.42
C TYR A 74 -9.73 1.91 6.21
N PRO A 75 -9.43 2.97 6.98
CA PRO A 75 -10.48 3.77 7.62
C PRO A 75 -11.48 4.35 6.62
N GLN A 76 -11.00 4.94 5.53
CA GLN A 76 -11.88 5.51 4.50
C GLN A 76 -12.61 4.44 3.68
N ALA A 77 -11.97 3.30 3.43
CA ALA A 77 -12.58 2.14 2.79
C ALA A 77 -13.72 1.57 3.65
N ARG A 78 -13.51 1.48 4.97
CA ARG A 78 -14.49 1.00 5.95
C ARG A 78 -15.73 1.90 5.98
N ASP A 79 -15.53 3.20 5.97
CA ASP A 79 -16.64 4.17 5.91
C ASP A 79 -17.41 4.02 4.59
N ALA A 80 -16.71 3.89 3.48
CA ALA A 80 -17.32 3.77 2.14
C ALA A 80 -18.04 2.44 1.89
N LEU A 81 -17.69 1.39 2.63
CA LEU A 81 -18.26 0.05 2.55
C LEU A 81 -19.14 -0.31 3.76
N SER A 82 -19.53 0.67 4.58
CA SER A 82 -20.27 0.44 5.83
C SER A 82 -21.54 -0.40 5.68
N ASP A 83 -22.19 -0.38 4.52
CA ASP A 83 -23.37 -1.17 4.18
C ASP A 83 -23.03 -2.49 3.43
N ASP A 84 -21.75 -2.78 3.15
CA ASP A 84 -21.28 -3.99 2.46
C ASP A 84 -20.56 -4.91 3.46
N ASN A 85 -21.30 -5.86 4.06
CA ASN A 85 -20.74 -6.80 5.04
C ASN A 85 -19.56 -7.61 4.51
N ASP A 86 -19.57 -8.00 3.23
CA ASP A 86 -18.44 -8.72 2.61
C ASP A 86 -17.23 -7.80 2.47
N GLY A 87 -17.45 -6.51 2.17
CA GLY A 87 -16.38 -5.52 2.12
C GLY A 87 -15.75 -5.26 3.48
N ILE A 88 -16.57 -5.18 4.54
CA ILE A 88 -16.07 -5.05 5.92
C ILE A 88 -15.29 -6.29 6.34
N SER A 89 -15.78 -7.50 6.01
CA SER A 89 -15.06 -8.76 6.32
C SER A 89 -13.67 -8.81 5.66
N LEU A 90 -13.55 -8.35 4.41
CA LEU A 90 -12.25 -8.28 3.73
C LEU A 90 -11.28 -7.30 4.41
N LEU A 91 -11.79 -6.18 4.93
CA LEU A 91 -10.96 -5.22 5.67
C LEU A 91 -10.51 -5.78 7.03
N ASP A 92 -11.41 -6.49 7.74
CA ASP A 92 -11.06 -7.14 9.01
C ASP A 92 -10.00 -8.22 8.80
N GLU A 93 -10.08 -8.98 7.70
CA GLU A 93 -9.10 -9.99 7.32
C GLU A 93 -7.75 -9.37 6.99
N ALA A 94 -7.73 -8.32 6.17
CA ALA A 94 -6.53 -7.57 5.83
C ALA A 94 -5.79 -7.02 7.07
N GLU A 95 -6.51 -6.47 8.05
CA GLU A 95 -5.93 -5.98 9.31
C GLU A 95 -5.27 -7.13 10.12
N VAL A 96 -5.87 -8.31 10.15
CA VAL A 96 -5.32 -9.50 10.83
C VAL A 96 -4.06 -10.02 10.09
N GLU A 97 -4.11 -10.05 8.76
CA GLU A 97 -2.97 -10.42 7.92
C GLU A 97 -1.79 -9.47 8.13
N HIS A 98 -2.03 -8.16 8.17
CA HIS A 98 -1.00 -7.15 8.49
C HIS A 98 -0.35 -7.39 9.86
N GLY A 99 -1.14 -7.78 10.86
CA GLY A 99 -0.59 -8.17 12.16
C GLY A 99 0.43 -9.33 12.05
N SER A 100 0.12 -10.33 11.23
CA SER A 100 0.98 -11.48 10.99
C SER A 100 2.23 -11.11 10.18
N LEU A 101 2.07 -10.28 9.15
CA LEU A 101 3.18 -9.75 8.34
C LEU A 101 4.17 -8.95 9.19
N LYS A 102 3.68 -8.06 10.06
CA LYS A 102 4.52 -7.25 10.96
C LYS A 102 5.38 -8.11 11.90
N VAL A 103 4.85 -9.22 12.39
CA VAL A 103 5.65 -10.16 13.22
C VAL A 103 6.79 -10.78 12.41
N LEU A 104 6.52 -11.23 11.18
CA LEU A 104 7.56 -11.79 10.30
C LEU A 104 8.60 -10.75 9.91
N ILE A 105 8.18 -9.52 9.61
CA ILE A 105 9.08 -8.41 9.29
C ILE A 105 10.02 -8.16 10.48
N ALA A 106 9.49 -7.96 11.68
CA ALA A 106 10.30 -7.72 12.87
C ALA A 106 11.31 -8.85 13.14
N GLU A 107 10.91 -10.10 12.93
CA GLU A 107 11.80 -11.25 13.09
C GLU A 107 12.89 -11.35 12.00
N ILE A 108 12.64 -10.84 10.79
CA ILE A 108 13.64 -10.75 9.72
C ILE A 108 14.60 -9.61 10.03
N GLU A 109 14.11 -8.44 10.41
CA GLU A 109 14.92 -7.27 10.79
C GLU A 109 15.88 -7.61 11.95
N ASP A 110 15.40 -8.26 13.02
CA ASP A 110 16.25 -8.73 14.14
C ASP A 110 17.37 -9.70 13.68
N ALA A 111 17.07 -10.55 12.70
CA ALA A 111 18.07 -11.42 12.12
C ALA A 111 19.11 -10.64 11.30
N LEU A 112 18.68 -9.64 10.52
CA LEU A 112 19.57 -8.79 9.72
C LEU A 112 20.48 -7.93 10.61
N GLU A 113 19.94 -7.29 11.65
CA GLU A 113 20.74 -6.55 12.65
C GLU A 113 21.83 -7.42 13.31
N SER A 114 21.53 -8.70 13.51
CA SER A 114 22.48 -9.69 14.03
C SER A 114 23.40 -10.27 12.95
N ALA A 115 23.42 -9.74 11.74
CA ALA A 115 24.14 -10.25 10.57
C ALA A 115 23.85 -11.75 10.28
N ARG A 116 22.66 -12.23 10.60
CA ARG A 116 22.22 -13.64 10.42
C ARG A 116 21.39 -13.79 9.15
N MET A 117 22.06 -14.08 8.04
CA MET A 117 21.38 -14.49 6.81
C MET A 117 21.52 -16.01 6.63
N ASP A 118 20.86 -16.76 7.53
CA ASP A 118 20.87 -18.22 7.55
C ASP A 118 19.60 -18.82 6.89
N GLY A 119 19.56 -20.17 6.81
CA GLY A 119 18.41 -20.86 6.22
C GLY A 119 17.07 -20.61 6.93
N LYS A 120 17.07 -20.21 8.21
CA LYS A 120 15.85 -19.86 8.94
C LYS A 120 15.35 -18.47 8.53
N THR A 121 16.27 -17.53 8.36
CA THR A 121 15.92 -16.19 7.84
C THR A 121 15.42 -16.28 6.40
N ASP A 122 16.07 -17.09 5.56
CA ASP A 122 15.63 -17.36 4.19
C ASP A 122 14.19 -17.97 4.14
N ALA A 123 13.91 -18.92 5.04
CA ALA A 123 12.56 -19.48 5.18
C ALA A 123 11.50 -18.45 5.63
N LYS A 124 11.86 -17.52 6.53
CA LYS A 124 10.95 -16.44 6.94
C LYS A 124 10.61 -15.50 5.78
N VAL A 125 11.61 -15.12 4.96
CA VAL A 125 11.35 -14.29 3.77
C VAL A 125 10.46 -15.03 2.77
N THR A 126 10.64 -16.36 2.63
CA THR A 126 9.76 -17.19 1.78
C THR A 126 8.32 -17.17 2.29
N VAL A 127 8.10 -17.38 3.58
CA VAL A 127 6.76 -17.35 4.21
C VAL A 127 6.15 -15.95 4.12
N LEU A 128 6.95 -14.91 4.34
CA LEU A 128 6.51 -13.51 4.18
C LEU A 128 5.99 -13.27 2.75
N LYS A 129 6.72 -13.73 1.74
CA LYS A 129 6.28 -13.65 0.34
C LYS A 129 4.93 -14.31 0.10
N GLU A 130 4.73 -15.54 0.61
CA GLU A 130 3.48 -16.28 0.44
C GLU A 130 2.29 -15.56 1.06
N TYR A 131 2.48 -14.96 2.24
CA TYR A 131 1.46 -14.16 2.91
C TYR A 131 1.14 -12.88 2.15
N VAL A 132 2.16 -12.16 1.68
CA VAL A 132 1.99 -10.95 0.86
C VAL A 132 1.28 -11.27 -0.46
N GLU A 133 1.64 -12.36 -1.13
CA GLU A 133 0.96 -12.78 -2.38
C GLU A 133 -0.52 -13.12 -2.16
N HIS A 134 -0.86 -13.72 -1.00
CA HIS A 134 -2.25 -14.00 -0.63
C HIS A 134 -3.03 -12.70 -0.43
N HIS A 135 -2.55 -11.85 0.46
CA HIS A 135 -3.10 -10.55 0.80
C HIS A 135 -3.34 -9.66 -0.44
N VAL A 136 -2.32 -9.43 -1.23
CA VAL A 136 -2.39 -8.64 -2.49
C VAL A 136 -3.45 -9.20 -3.45
N LYS A 137 -3.56 -10.51 -3.54
CA LYS A 137 -4.57 -11.15 -4.41
C LYS A 137 -5.99 -10.84 -3.93
N GLU A 138 -6.24 -10.83 -2.64
CA GLU A 138 -7.57 -10.53 -2.08
C GLU A 138 -7.92 -9.07 -2.26
N GLU A 139 -7.02 -8.16 -1.96
CA GLU A 139 -7.21 -6.75 -2.20
C GLU A 139 -7.49 -6.45 -3.67
N GLU A 140 -6.63 -6.88 -4.57
CA GLU A 140 -6.73 -6.56 -6.00
C GLU A 140 -7.95 -7.19 -6.67
N LYS A 141 -8.37 -8.37 -6.23
CA LYS A 141 -9.46 -9.11 -6.87
C LYS A 141 -10.81 -8.93 -6.19
N GLN A 142 -10.84 -8.58 -4.91
CA GLN A 142 -12.07 -8.50 -4.14
C GLN A 142 -12.33 -7.11 -3.57
N LEU A 143 -11.40 -6.53 -2.80
CA LEU A 143 -11.59 -5.25 -2.12
C LEU A 143 -11.60 -4.06 -3.09
N PHE A 144 -10.57 -3.92 -3.93
CA PHE A 144 -10.44 -2.80 -4.85
C PHE A 144 -11.60 -2.67 -5.86
N PRO A 145 -12.14 -3.78 -6.44
CA PRO A 145 -13.34 -3.70 -7.26
C PRO A 145 -14.59 -3.19 -6.53
N LYS A 146 -14.74 -3.47 -5.23
CA LYS A 146 -15.82 -2.95 -4.39
C LYS A 146 -15.65 -1.44 -4.18
N LEU A 147 -14.45 -1.00 -3.80
CA LEU A 147 -14.14 0.42 -3.58
C LEU A 147 -14.30 1.28 -4.83
N ARG A 148 -14.01 0.76 -6.01
CA ARG A 148 -14.29 1.46 -7.28
C ARG A 148 -15.78 1.72 -7.51
N LYS A 149 -16.67 1.00 -6.86
CA LYS A 149 -18.13 1.11 -6.97
C LYS A 149 -18.77 1.84 -5.78
N SER A 150 -18.05 2.03 -4.69
CA SER A 150 -18.57 2.61 -3.44
C SER A 150 -18.81 4.12 -3.50
N GLY A 151 -18.26 4.81 -4.49
CA GLY A 151 -18.33 6.29 -4.58
C GLY A 151 -17.22 7.01 -3.82
N LEU A 152 -16.28 6.30 -3.18
CA LEU A 152 -15.09 6.88 -2.54
C LEU A 152 -14.27 7.71 -3.55
N ASP A 153 -13.86 8.92 -3.18
CA ASP A 153 -12.96 9.74 -4.01
C ASP A 153 -11.53 9.19 -3.94
N LEU A 154 -11.29 8.11 -4.71
CA LEU A 154 -10.00 7.44 -4.78
C LEU A 154 -8.86 8.36 -5.23
N SER A 155 -9.15 9.50 -5.87
CA SER A 155 -8.14 10.48 -6.26
C SER A 155 -7.67 11.29 -5.06
N GLU A 156 -8.59 11.71 -4.20
CA GLU A 156 -8.27 12.42 -2.96
C GLU A 156 -7.53 11.50 -1.98
N VAL A 157 -8.03 10.27 -1.79
CA VAL A 157 -7.33 9.26 -0.98
C VAL A 157 -5.91 9.03 -1.51
N GLY A 158 -5.73 8.92 -2.82
CA GLY A 158 -4.42 8.74 -3.43
C GLY A 158 -3.45 9.92 -3.22
N GLU A 159 -3.95 11.15 -3.06
CA GLU A 159 -3.11 12.29 -2.66
C GLU A 159 -2.66 12.15 -1.21
N GLN A 160 -3.58 11.82 -0.30
CA GLN A 160 -3.27 11.60 1.13
C GLN A 160 -2.26 10.45 1.33
N LEU A 161 -2.43 9.33 0.62
CA LEU A 161 -1.48 8.22 0.67
C LEU A 161 -0.07 8.62 0.23
N ARG A 162 0.04 9.43 -0.84
CA ARG A 162 1.36 9.94 -1.28
C ARG A 162 2.02 10.83 -0.25
N GLU A 163 1.28 11.78 0.30
CA GLU A 163 1.77 12.69 1.33
C GLU A 163 2.27 11.90 2.55
N ARG A 164 1.47 10.95 3.04
CA ARG A 164 1.85 10.11 4.18
C ARG A 164 3.07 9.23 3.88
N LYS A 165 3.14 8.66 2.69
CA LYS A 165 4.31 7.88 2.24
C LYS A 165 5.60 8.70 2.23
N GLU A 166 5.55 9.95 1.77
CA GLU A 166 6.70 10.86 1.78
C GLU A 166 7.09 11.26 3.21
N GLU A 167 6.11 11.49 4.10
CA GLU A 167 6.38 11.77 5.52
C GLU A 167 7.13 10.62 6.18
N ILE A 168 6.63 9.38 6.06
CA ILE A 168 7.26 8.19 6.64
C ILE A 168 8.70 8.03 6.13
N LYS A 169 8.92 8.20 4.82
CA LYS A 169 10.26 8.14 4.23
C LYS A 169 11.18 9.23 4.79
N ALA A 170 10.70 10.44 4.97
CA ALA A 170 11.48 11.54 5.54
C ALA A 170 11.82 11.31 7.02
N GLU A 171 10.90 10.76 7.81
CA GLU A 171 11.11 10.40 9.22
C GLU A 171 12.18 9.31 9.36
N GLY A 172 12.11 8.25 8.54
CA GLY A 172 13.13 7.19 8.51
C GLY A 172 14.52 7.70 8.16
N MET A 173 14.63 8.60 7.19
CA MET A 173 15.91 9.24 6.83
C MET A 173 16.46 10.14 7.94
N SER A 174 15.59 10.84 8.67
CA SER A 174 16.01 11.71 9.79
C SER A 174 16.54 10.89 10.97
N GLY A 175 15.97 9.72 11.23
CA GLY A 175 16.44 8.79 12.26
C GLY A 175 17.87 8.30 11.98
N LEU A 176 18.18 7.96 10.74
CA LEU A 176 19.51 7.51 10.31
C LEU A 176 20.57 8.62 10.41
N GLN A 177 20.21 9.88 10.16
CA GLN A 177 21.13 11.03 10.28
C GLN A 177 21.48 11.38 11.75
N GLN A 178 20.66 11.03 12.72
CA GLN A 178 20.92 11.27 14.14
C GLN A 178 21.83 10.21 14.78
N LEU A 179 22.05 9.09 14.11
CA LEU A 179 22.92 7.99 14.56
C LEU A 179 24.34 8.04 13.98
N SER A 180 24.64 9.03 13.13
CA SER A 180 25.94 9.27 12.48
C SER A 180 26.71 10.39 13.16
#